data_01a4004b3f2ca876bcb05fb8f001629a
#
_entry.id   01a4004b3f2ca876bcb05fb8f001629a
#
_cell.length_a   1.000
_cell.length_b   1.000
_cell.length_c   1.000
_cell.angle_alpha   90.00
_cell.angle_beta   90.00
_cell.angle_gamma   90.00
#
_symmetry.space_group_name_H-M   'P 1'
#
loop_
_entity.id
_entity.type
_entity.pdbx_description
1 polymer ?
#
loop_
_entity_poly.entity_id
_entity_poly.type
_entity_poly.pdbx_seq_one_letter_code
_entity_poly.pdbx_strand_id
1 'polypeptide(L)'
;AEELVAEGKIGKVKQTMGTGPHRQGNYERPKWFYERESYGGIITDIGSHQIHQFLVFTNSNEANITHALVENTTKKQFPGFQDFGEINLTGNGGHGYIRLDWFTPDALPTWGDGRLFILGDKGFIEIRKYTDLAKSDTGNHLYYANNEEVKHIDCSDVKLPYFRNLINDVLNRTESACSQELTYLTMELAIKA
;
A
#
# COMPACT_ATOMS: atom_id res chain seq x y z
N ALA A 1 -8.11 -10.88 -0.18
CA ALA A 1 -8.87 -9.72 0.31
C ALA A 1 -9.89 -9.25 -0.71
N GLU A 2 -9.50 -9.04 -1.98
CA GLU A 2 -10.44 -8.61 -3.04
C GLU A 2 -11.66 -9.51 -3.16
N GLU A 3 -11.48 -10.83 -3.12
CA GLU A 3 -12.58 -11.79 -3.14
C GLU A 3 -13.55 -11.58 -1.97
N LEU A 4 -13.05 -11.43 -0.74
CA LEU A 4 -13.87 -11.20 0.45
C LEU A 4 -14.65 -9.87 0.37
N VAL A 5 -14.02 -8.83 -0.19
CA VAL A 5 -14.68 -7.54 -0.43
C VAL A 5 -15.77 -7.68 -1.50
N ALA A 6 -15.46 -8.35 -2.62
CA ALA A 6 -16.40 -8.58 -3.72
C ALA A 6 -17.61 -9.44 -3.29
N GLU A 7 -17.39 -10.42 -2.39
CA GLU A 7 -18.46 -11.24 -1.78
C GLU A 7 -19.29 -10.47 -0.73
N GLY A 8 -18.92 -9.23 -0.41
CA GLY A 8 -19.60 -8.40 0.57
C GLY A 8 -19.40 -8.83 2.03
N LYS A 9 -18.36 -9.62 2.34
CA LYS A 9 -18.10 -10.17 3.69
C LYS A 9 -17.96 -9.12 4.78
N ILE A 10 -17.45 -7.93 4.42
CA ILE A 10 -17.32 -6.78 5.33
C ILE A 10 -18.30 -5.64 5.01
N GLY A 11 -19.27 -5.88 4.12
CA GLY A 11 -20.18 -4.85 3.64
C GLY A 11 -19.49 -3.83 2.71
N LYS A 12 -20.03 -2.59 2.67
CA LYS A 12 -19.45 -1.51 1.87
C LYS A 12 -18.18 -0.98 2.55
N VAL A 13 -17.06 -0.98 1.84
CA VAL A 13 -15.81 -0.39 2.33
C VAL A 13 -16.01 1.10 2.61
N LYS A 14 -15.49 1.56 3.74
CA LYS A 14 -15.55 2.96 4.21
C LYS A 14 -14.16 3.59 4.23
N GLN A 15 -13.15 2.82 4.63
CA GLN A 15 -11.80 3.34 4.80
C GLN A 15 -10.75 2.26 4.55
N THR A 16 -9.60 2.69 4.03
CA THR A 16 -8.36 1.92 4.09
C THR A 16 -7.32 2.65 4.93
N MET A 17 -6.48 1.89 5.64
CA MET A 17 -5.29 2.40 6.30
C MET A 17 -4.11 1.54 5.87
N GLY A 18 -3.18 2.12 5.10
CA GLY A 18 -2.01 1.45 4.55
C GLY A 18 -0.71 1.91 5.19
N THR A 19 0.20 0.99 5.47
CA THR A 19 1.56 1.33 5.89
C THR A 19 2.58 0.80 4.90
N GLY A 20 3.59 1.62 4.58
CA GLY A 20 4.70 1.29 3.70
C GLY A 20 6.05 1.53 4.37
N PRO A 21 6.32 0.89 5.53
CA PRO A 21 7.63 1.00 6.16
C PRO A 21 8.67 0.21 5.35
N HIS A 22 9.86 0.80 5.20
CA HIS A 22 10.98 0.18 4.52
C HIS A 22 12.23 0.24 5.38
N ARG A 23 13.14 -0.71 5.18
CA ARG A 23 14.48 -0.64 5.76
C ARG A 23 15.41 0.09 4.82
N GLN A 24 16.02 1.16 5.31
CA GLN A 24 17.05 1.84 4.54
C GLN A 24 18.30 0.97 4.37
N GLY A 25 18.62 0.15 5.39
CA GLY A 25 19.79 -0.71 5.43
C GLY A 25 21.07 0.07 5.71
N ASN A 26 22.14 -0.68 5.99
CA ASN A 26 23.47 -0.14 6.26
C ASN A 26 24.37 -0.11 5.01
N TYR A 27 23.82 -0.35 3.83
CA TYR A 27 24.54 -0.29 2.56
C TYR A 27 24.44 1.12 1.95
N GLU A 28 25.47 1.50 1.26
CA GLU A 28 25.55 2.78 0.60
C GLU A 28 24.61 2.80 -0.61
N ARG A 29 23.67 3.72 -0.61
CA ARG A 29 22.76 3.94 -1.74
C ARG A 29 23.42 4.86 -2.77
N PRO A 30 23.10 4.73 -4.07
CA PRO A 30 23.61 5.64 -5.08
C PRO A 30 23.12 7.07 -4.83
N LYS A 31 23.89 8.04 -5.29
CA LYS A 31 23.63 9.48 -5.04
C LYS A 31 22.20 9.90 -5.38
N TRP A 32 21.70 9.46 -6.53
CA TRP A 32 20.37 9.83 -7.02
C TRP A 32 19.24 9.44 -6.05
N PHE A 33 19.44 8.42 -5.23
CA PHE A 33 18.47 7.98 -4.22
C PHE A 33 18.19 9.05 -3.15
N TYR A 34 19.11 9.98 -2.95
CA TYR A 34 18.97 11.09 -1.98
C TYR A 34 18.56 12.42 -2.63
N GLU A 35 18.37 12.43 -3.94
CA GLU A 35 18.02 13.61 -4.72
C GLU A 35 16.53 13.59 -5.09
N ARG A 36 15.74 14.50 -4.51
CA ARG A 36 14.27 14.57 -4.70
C ARG A 36 13.86 14.51 -6.18
N GLU A 37 14.57 15.22 -7.05
CA GLU A 37 14.29 15.28 -8.48
C GLU A 37 14.57 13.95 -9.21
N SER A 38 15.44 13.11 -8.64
CA SER A 38 15.84 11.85 -9.26
C SER A 38 14.98 10.68 -8.80
N TYR A 39 14.62 10.59 -7.50
CA TYR A 39 13.83 9.45 -6.99
C TYR A 39 12.34 9.76 -6.81
N GLY A 40 11.92 11.02 -6.95
CA GLY A 40 10.52 11.41 -6.88
C GLY A 40 9.95 11.67 -5.48
N GLY A 41 10.69 11.35 -4.40
CA GLY A 41 10.26 11.47 -3.01
C GLY A 41 9.53 10.24 -2.50
N ILE A 42 9.39 10.15 -1.17
CA ILE A 42 8.86 8.96 -0.49
C ILE A 42 7.41 8.62 -0.90
N ILE A 43 6.61 9.63 -1.19
CA ILE A 43 5.22 9.42 -1.59
C ILE A 43 5.16 8.81 -3.00
N THR A 44 5.93 9.33 -3.94
CA THR A 44 5.98 8.80 -5.31
C THR A 44 6.63 7.42 -5.35
N ASP A 45 7.73 7.23 -4.62
CA ASP A 45 8.49 5.97 -4.59
C ASP A 45 7.70 4.84 -3.89
N ILE A 46 7.23 5.06 -2.67
CA ILE A 46 6.55 4.05 -1.86
C ILE A 46 5.04 4.25 -1.84
N GLY A 47 4.58 5.49 -1.65
CA GLY A 47 3.17 5.80 -1.40
C GLY A 47 2.25 5.47 -2.57
N SER A 48 2.76 5.46 -3.79
CA SER A 48 2.01 5.05 -4.98
C SER A 48 1.37 3.65 -4.81
N HIS A 49 2.05 2.71 -4.16
CA HIS A 49 1.50 1.38 -3.89
C HIS A 49 0.28 1.43 -2.95
N GLN A 50 0.34 2.24 -1.89
CA GLN A 50 -0.76 2.37 -0.93
C GLN A 50 -1.92 3.20 -1.49
N ILE A 51 -1.64 4.21 -2.32
CA ILE A 51 -2.66 4.96 -3.06
C ILE A 51 -3.42 4.03 -4.01
N HIS A 52 -2.71 3.18 -4.76
CA HIS A 52 -3.34 2.17 -5.62
C HIS A 52 -4.23 1.21 -4.82
N GLN A 53 -3.74 0.69 -3.69
CA GLN A 53 -4.55 -0.16 -2.80
C GLN A 53 -5.81 0.55 -2.29
N PHE A 54 -5.70 1.83 -1.91
CA PHE A 54 -6.83 2.65 -1.52
C PHE A 54 -7.89 2.71 -2.63
N LEU A 55 -7.49 3.06 -3.85
CA LEU A 55 -8.40 3.18 -5.00
C LEU A 55 -9.09 1.84 -5.31
N VAL A 56 -8.34 0.74 -5.32
CA VAL A 56 -8.88 -0.61 -5.57
C VAL A 56 -9.90 -1.00 -4.51
N PHE A 57 -9.55 -0.95 -3.24
CA PHE A 57 -10.42 -1.47 -2.18
C PHE A 57 -11.63 -0.58 -1.88
N THR A 58 -11.52 0.73 -2.08
CA THR A 58 -12.67 1.62 -1.97
C THR A 58 -13.51 1.69 -3.26
N ASN A 59 -13.02 1.06 -4.33
CA ASN A 59 -13.60 1.18 -5.67
C ASN A 59 -13.76 2.65 -6.10
N SER A 60 -12.72 3.47 -5.83
CA SER A 60 -12.72 4.89 -6.17
C SER A 60 -12.06 5.10 -7.53
N ASN A 61 -12.75 5.79 -8.42
CA ASN A 61 -12.22 6.29 -9.70
C ASN A 61 -12.02 7.81 -9.70
N GLU A 62 -12.35 8.47 -8.60
CA GLU A 62 -12.07 9.87 -8.31
C GLU A 62 -11.59 10.01 -6.87
N ALA A 63 -10.53 10.75 -6.65
CA ALA A 63 -10.01 11.00 -5.31
C ALA A 63 -9.22 12.31 -5.22
N ASN A 64 -9.10 12.83 -4.01
CA ASN A 64 -8.33 14.03 -3.69
C ASN A 64 -7.46 13.80 -2.46
N ILE A 65 -6.29 14.44 -2.44
CA ILE A 65 -5.45 14.55 -1.27
C ILE A 65 -6.04 15.63 -0.34
N THR A 66 -6.35 15.26 0.88
CA THR A 66 -6.88 16.19 1.90
C THR A 66 -5.80 16.67 2.86
N HIS A 67 -4.73 15.88 3.02
CA HIS A 67 -3.54 16.24 3.76
C HIS A 67 -2.37 15.42 3.25
N ALA A 68 -1.19 16.03 3.18
CA ALA A 68 0.07 15.33 2.95
C ALA A 68 1.19 16.00 3.75
N LEU A 69 2.09 15.18 4.29
CA LEU A 69 3.28 15.62 5.00
C LEU A 69 4.45 14.74 4.58
N VAL A 70 5.60 15.35 4.35
CA VAL A 70 6.88 14.64 4.17
C VAL A 70 7.95 15.27 5.04
N GLU A 71 8.83 14.44 5.57
CA GLU A 71 9.93 14.89 6.42
C GLU A 71 11.24 14.17 6.08
N ASN A 72 12.33 14.84 6.38
CA ASN A 72 13.64 14.26 6.50
C ASN A 72 14.10 14.40 7.95
N THR A 73 13.98 13.37 8.75
CA THR A 73 14.27 13.42 10.18
C THR A 73 15.68 12.93 10.52
N THR A 74 16.21 11.95 9.77
CA THR A 74 17.45 11.22 10.11
C THR A 74 18.63 11.49 9.18
N LYS A 75 18.42 12.00 7.98
CA LYS A 75 19.45 12.19 6.94
C LYS A 75 19.63 13.64 6.52
N LYS A 76 19.81 14.53 7.51
CA LYS A 76 19.93 15.98 7.30
C LYS A 76 21.04 16.41 6.32
N GLN A 77 22.08 15.58 6.15
CA GLN A 77 23.14 15.79 5.16
C GLN A 77 22.67 15.64 3.70
N PHE A 78 21.48 15.07 3.49
CA PHE A 78 20.84 14.92 2.18
C PHE A 78 19.51 15.70 2.18
N PRO A 79 19.49 17.00 1.94
CA PRO A 79 18.28 17.84 2.10
C PRO A 79 17.13 17.45 1.15
N GLY A 80 17.42 16.81 0.03
CA GLY A 80 16.40 16.31 -0.90
C GLY A 80 15.78 14.96 -0.51
N PHE A 81 16.29 14.29 0.53
CA PHE A 81 15.79 13.00 0.98
C PHE A 81 14.57 13.17 1.90
N GLN A 82 13.64 12.25 1.81
CA GLN A 82 12.45 12.16 2.66
C GLN A 82 12.42 10.77 3.28
N ASP A 83 12.48 10.70 4.61
CA ASP A 83 12.50 9.43 5.35
C ASP A 83 11.18 9.12 6.07
N PHE A 84 10.24 10.06 6.05
CA PHE A 84 8.88 9.91 6.54
C PHE A 84 7.89 10.59 5.62
N GLY A 85 6.69 10.03 5.51
CA GLY A 85 5.57 10.62 4.80
C GLY A 85 4.23 10.10 5.28
N GLU A 86 3.22 10.95 5.24
CA GLU A 86 1.83 10.56 5.47
C GLU A 86 0.88 11.27 4.53
N ILE A 87 -0.23 10.62 4.22
CA ILE A 87 -1.26 11.11 3.31
C ILE A 87 -2.64 10.76 3.86
N ASN A 88 -3.56 11.71 3.79
CA ASN A 88 -5.00 11.46 3.88
C ASN A 88 -5.66 11.70 2.53
N LEU A 89 -6.53 10.77 2.13
CA LEU A 89 -7.26 10.82 0.87
C LEU A 89 -8.77 10.73 1.09
N THR A 90 -9.52 11.36 0.22
CA THR A 90 -10.96 11.15 0.09
C THR A 90 -11.27 10.80 -1.36
N GLY A 91 -11.89 9.66 -1.58
CA GLY A 91 -12.39 9.22 -2.87
C GLY A 91 -13.91 9.12 -2.87
N ASN A 92 -14.49 8.93 -4.08
CA ASN A 92 -15.92 8.73 -4.22
C ASN A 92 -16.44 7.41 -3.63
N GLY A 93 -15.55 6.46 -3.30
CA GLY A 93 -15.88 5.18 -2.64
C GLY A 93 -15.53 5.12 -1.16
N GLY A 94 -14.72 6.05 -0.62
CA GLY A 94 -14.30 6.01 0.79
C GLY A 94 -13.13 6.92 1.12
N HIS A 95 -12.52 6.68 2.28
CA HIS A 95 -11.38 7.45 2.79
C HIS A 95 -10.10 6.60 2.87
N GLY A 96 -8.94 7.23 2.83
CA GLY A 96 -7.64 6.58 2.98
C GLY A 96 -6.73 7.33 3.94
N TYR A 97 -5.97 6.58 4.73
CA TYR A 97 -4.81 7.04 5.46
C TYR A 97 -3.60 6.19 5.09
N ILE A 98 -2.48 6.83 4.83
CA ILE A 98 -1.23 6.19 4.43
C ILE A 98 -0.09 6.75 5.27
N ARG A 99 0.75 5.86 5.82
CA ARG A 99 2.02 6.20 6.47
C ARG A 99 3.16 5.48 5.77
N LEU A 100 4.22 6.22 5.49
CA LEU A 100 5.43 5.77 4.80
C LEU A 100 6.64 6.11 5.64
N ASP A 101 7.61 5.23 5.71
CA ASP A 101 8.84 5.52 6.44
C ASP A 101 10.02 4.63 6.00
N TRP A 102 11.24 5.08 6.32
CA TRP A 102 12.49 4.35 6.17
C TRP A 102 13.04 3.89 7.54
N PHE A 103 12.14 3.59 8.51
CA PHE A 103 12.50 3.31 9.90
C PHE A 103 12.33 1.85 10.32
N THR A 104 12.18 0.92 9.38
CA THR A 104 12.11 -0.51 9.73
C THR A 104 13.37 -0.92 10.48
N PRO A 105 13.26 -1.43 11.73
CA PRO A 105 14.40 -1.79 12.55
C PRO A 105 15.15 -3.00 12.00
N ASP A 106 16.48 -3.02 12.20
CA ASP A 106 17.35 -4.09 11.66
C ASP A 106 17.05 -5.47 12.21
N ALA A 107 16.54 -5.55 13.44
CA ALA A 107 16.15 -6.82 14.07
C ALA A 107 14.89 -7.46 13.46
N LEU A 108 14.10 -6.73 12.67
CA LEU A 108 12.92 -7.31 12.03
C LEU A 108 13.35 -8.32 10.95
N PRO A 109 12.76 -9.53 10.85
CA PRO A 109 13.17 -10.56 9.87
C PRO A 109 12.76 -10.25 8.42
N THR A 110 12.29 -9.04 8.14
CA THR A 110 11.90 -8.57 6.82
C THR A 110 12.37 -7.13 6.57
N TRP A 111 12.34 -6.69 5.32
CA TRP A 111 12.70 -5.33 4.90
C TRP A 111 11.67 -4.25 5.29
N GLY A 112 10.44 -4.65 5.66
CA GLY A 112 9.38 -3.77 6.09
C GLY A 112 8.14 -4.53 6.56
N ASP A 113 7.42 -4.00 7.56
CA ASP A 113 6.14 -4.55 8.06
C ASP A 113 4.98 -3.78 7.42
N GLY A 114 4.81 -3.95 6.11
CA GLY A 114 3.71 -3.34 5.37
C GLY A 114 2.38 -3.98 5.76
N ARG A 115 1.44 -3.17 6.25
CA ARG A 115 0.10 -3.59 6.64
C ARG A 115 -0.97 -2.85 5.86
N LEU A 116 -2.12 -3.50 5.71
CA LEU A 116 -3.31 -2.87 5.14
C LEU A 116 -4.53 -3.25 5.99
N PHE A 117 -5.21 -2.23 6.51
CA PHE A 117 -6.54 -2.36 7.11
C PHE A 117 -7.59 -1.88 6.12
N ILE A 118 -8.68 -2.64 6.00
CA ILE A 118 -9.83 -2.33 5.18
C ILE A 118 -11.06 -2.38 6.08
N LEU A 119 -11.66 -1.23 6.34
CA LEU A 119 -12.86 -1.09 7.17
C LEU A 119 -14.09 -1.04 6.28
N GLY A 120 -15.00 -1.96 6.50
CA GLY A 120 -16.36 -1.94 5.95
C GLY A 120 -17.41 -1.59 7.00
N ASP A 121 -18.67 -1.43 6.58
CA ASP A 121 -19.78 -1.14 7.50
C ASP A 121 -20.33 -2.39 8.23
N LYS A 122 -19.83 -3.59 7.88
CA LYS A 122 -20.20 -4.86 8.53
C LYS A 122 -19.01 -5.64 9.09
N GLY A 123 -17.80 -5.13 8.95
CA GLY A 123 -16.60 -5.82 9.39
C GLY A 123 -15.31 -5.15 8.91
N PHE A 124 -14.20 -5.83 9.11
CA PHE A 124 -12.88 -5.35 8.67
C PHE A 124 -11.98 -6.50 8.21
N ILE A 125 -10.97 -6.14 7.43
CA ILE A 125 -9.86 -7.01 7.03
C ILE A 125 -8.55 -6.36 7.47
N GLU A 126 -7.61 -7.14 8.03
CA GLU A 126 -6.22 -6.77 8.21
C GLU A 126 -5.32 -7.70 7.40
N ILE A 127 -4.41 -7.14 6.61
CA ILE A 127 -3.40 -7.89 5.87
C ILE A 127 -2.03 -7.60 6.48
N ARG A 128 -1.31 -8.65 6.89
CA ARG A 128 0.09 -8.63 7.31
C ARG A 128 0.92 -9.32 6.24
N LYS A 129 1.53 -8.53 5.37
CA LYS A 129 2.15 -9.02 4.13
C LYS A 129 3.43 -9.81 4.37
N TYR A 130 4.26 -9.37 5.32
CA TYR A 130 5.65 -9.82 5.43
C TYR A 130 6.00 -10.45 6.76
N THR A 131 5.29 -10.14 7.84
CA THR A 131 5.55 -10.69 9.17
C THR A 131 4.33 -10.56 10.07
N ASP A 132 4.23 -11.45 11.04
CA ASP A 132 3.32 -11.35 12.18
C ASP A 132 4.04 -11.76 13.45
N LEU A 133 4.68 -10.82 14.12
CA LEU A 133 5.48 -11.07 15.32
C LEU A 133 4.69 -11.71 16.48
N ALA A 134 3.36 -11.57 16.50
CA ALA A 134 2.52 -12.15 17.53
C ALA A 134 2.20 -13.64 17.28
N LYS A 135 2.26 -14.09 16.04
CA LYS A 135 1.85 -15.44 15.64
C LYS A 135 2.98 -16.23 14.98
N SER A 136 3.70 -15.62 14.06
CA SER A 136 4.82 -16.22 13.36
C SER A 136 5.70 -15.15 12.74
N ASP A 137 6.95 -15.49 12.45
CA ASP A 137 7.89 -14.63 11.71
C ASP A 137 7.70 -14.68 10.20
N THR A 138 6.66 -15.39 9.73
CA THR A 138 6.28 -15.44 8.30
C THR A 138 5.24 -14.39 7.96
N GLY A 139 5.07 -14.11 6.67
CA GLY A 139 4.07 -13.21 6.12
C GLY A 139 2.84 -13.93 5.58
N ASN A 140 2.12 -13.24 4.70
CA ASN A 140 0.94 -13.74 3.99
C ASN A 140 -0.27 -14.03 4.88
N HIS A 141 -0.42 -13.27 5.97
CA HIS A 141 -1.56 -13.41 6.88
C HIS A 141 -2.67 -12.43 6.52
N LEU A 142 -3.89 -12.94 6.47
CA LEU A 142 -5.11 -12.16 6.40
C LEU A 142 -5.99 -12.48 7.59
N TYR A 143 -6.39 -11.46 8.30
CA TYR A 143 -7.38 -11.54 9.38
C TYR A 143 -8.62 -10.81 8.94
N TYR A 144 -9.79 -11.40 9.14
CA TYR A 144 -11.02 -10.67 8.99
C TYR A 144 -12.02 -11.00 10.07
N ALA A 145 -12.87 -10.02 10.38
CA ALA A 145 -13.98 -10.17 11.29
C ALA A 145 -15.21 -9.46 10.73
N ASN A 146 -16.36 -10.08 10.88
CA ASN A 146 -17.65 -9.49 10.62
C ASN A 146 -18.67 -9.89 11.70
N ASN A 147 -19.95 -9.65 11.49
CA ASN A 147 -20.99 -9.96 12.49
C ASN A 147 -21.21 -11.46 12.71
N GLU A 148 -20.67 -12.33 11.87
CA GLU A 148 -20.92 -13.77 11.88
C GLU A 148 -19.71 -14.59 12.29
N GLU A 149 -18.50 -14.12 11.93
CA GLU A 149 -17.27 -14.90 12.10
C GLU A 149 -16.03 -14.03 12.25
N VAL A 150 -15.00 -14.63 12.87
CA VAL A 150 -13.63 -14.12 12.92
C VAL A 150 -12.72 -15.18 12.36
N LYS A 151 -11.89 -14.83 11.37
CA LYS A 151 -10.99 -15.78 10.70
C LYS A 151 -9.59 -15.23 10.53
N HIS A 152 -8.65 -16.17 10.59
CA HIS A 152 -7.29 -16.04 10.05
C HIS A 152 -7.18 -16.92 8.80
N ILE A 153 -6.67 -16.35 7.72
CA ILE A 153 -6.42 -17.03 6.46
C ILE A 153 -4.94 -16.93 6.15
N ASP A 154 -4.30 -18.09 5.98
CA ASP A 154 -2.96 -18.15 5.40
C ASP A 154 -3.07 -17.99 3.88
N CYS A 155 -2.43 -16.97 3.34
CA CYS A 155 -2.45 -16.64 1.92
C CYS A 155 -1.18 -17.11 1.17
N SER A 156 -0.40 -18.01 1.75
CA SER A 156 0.87 -18.48 1.16
C SER A 156 0.67 -19.16 -0.21
N ASP A 157 -0.46 -19.85 -0.40
CA ASP A 157 -0.79 -20.56 -1.64
C ASP A 157 -1.61 -19.73 -2.64
N VAL A 158 -1.88 -18.45 -2.32
CA VAL A 158 -2.65 -17.57 -3.22
C VAL A 158 -1.86 -17.30 -4.49
N LYS A 159 -2.49 -17.59 -5.64
CA LYS A 159 -1.87 -17.34 -6.94
C LYS A 159 -1.76 -15.83 -7.20
N LEU A 160 -0.61 -15.42 -7.73
CA LEU A 160 -0.33 -14.04 -8.12
C LEU A 160 -0.40 -13.91 -9.65
N PRO A 161 -1.55 -13.61 -10.24
CA PRO A 161 -1.77 -13.68 -11.70
C PRO A 161 -1.19 -12.48 -12.45
N TYR A 162 -0.70 -11.44 -11.79
CA TYR A 162 -0.36 -10.16 -12.38
C TYR A 162 0.51 -10.27 -13.65
N PHE A 163 1.65 -10.95 -13.58
CA PHE A 163 2.54 -11.03 -14.74
C PHE A 163 1.94 -11.82 -15.91
N ARG A 164 1.16 -12.87 -15.63
CA ARG A 164 0.45 -13.60 -16.67
C ARG A 164 -0.56 -12.69 -17.36
N ASN A 165 -1.35 -11.97 -16.58
CA ASN A 165 -2.34 -11.04 -17.08
C ASN A 165 -1.68 -9.91 -17.87
N LEU A 166 -0.57 -9.33 -17.37
CA LEU A 166 0.18 -8.30 -18.09
C LEU A 166 0.67 -8.77 -19.46
N ILE A 167 1.24 -9.98 -19.55
CA ILE A 167 1.66 -10.54 -20.83
C ILE A 167 0.46 -10.72 -21.76
N ASN A 168 -0.66 -11.24 -21.23
CA ASN A 168 -1.89 -11.38 -22.00
C ASN A 168 -2.41 -10.01 -22.50
N ASP A 169 -2.38 -8.99 -21.67
CA ASP A 169 -2.82 -7.64 -22.03
C ASP A 169 -1.96 -7.03 -23.14
N VAL A 170 -0.65 -7.23 -23.09
CA VAL A 170 0.27 -6.79 -24.16
C VAL A 170 -0.04 -7.49 -25.49
N LEU A 171 -0.28 -8.80 -25.46
CA LEU A 171 -0.53 -9.59 -26.65
C LEU A 171 -1.92 -9.34 -27.26
N ASN A 172 -2.94 -9.19 -26.42
CA ASN A 172 -4.35 -9.15 -26.84
C ASN A 172 -4.98 -7.76 -26.69
N ARG A 173 -4.22 -6.75 -26.26
CA ARG A 173 -4.71 -5.37 -26.05
C ARG A 173 -5.89 -5.30 -25.07
N THR A 174 -5.79 -6.06 -23.98
CA THR A 174 -6.74 -6.07 -22.86
C THR A 174 -6.15 -5.33 -21.64
N GLU A 175 -6.90 -5.18 -20.55
CA GLU A 175 -6.49 -4.52 -19.30
C GLU A 175 -6.86 -5.39 -18.08
N SER A 176 -6.45 -6.67 -18.09
CA SER A 176 -6.79 -7.61 -17.03
C SER A 176 -5.82 -7.62 -15.85
N ALA A 177 -4.60 -7.09 -16.02
CA ALA A 177 -3.61 -6.98 -14.97
C ALA A 177 -3.82 -5.73 -14.09
N CYS A 178 -3.95 -4.59 -14.73
CA CYS A 178 -4.20 -3.30 -14.09
C CYS A 178 -4.73 -2.29 -15.12
N SER A 179 -5.76 -1.55 -14.78
CA SER A 179 -6.30 -0.51 -15.64
C SER A 179 -5.30 0.65 -15.78
N GLN A 180 -5.17 1.18 -17.00
CA GLN A 180 -4.32 2.35 -17.25
C GLN A 180 -4.87 3.59 -16.54
N GLU A 181 -6.19 3.78 -16.54
CA GLU A 181 -6.85 4.90 -15.86
C GLU A 181 -6.53 4.91 -14.37
N LEU A 182 -6.62 3.74 -13.71
CA LEU A 182 -6.29 3.60 -12.29
C LEU A 182 -4.81 3.87 -12.02
N THR A 183 -3.94 3.43 -12.93
CA THR A 183 -2.49 3.67 -12.83
C THR A 183 -2.18 5.17 -12.95
N TYR A 184 -2.78 5.86 -13.92
CA TYR A 184 -2.60 7.30 -14.08
C TYR A 184 -3.16 8.08 -12.89
N LEU A 185 -4.36 7.76 -12.40
CA LEU A 185 -4.92 8.40 -11.20
C LEU A 185 -4.03 8.17 -9.97
N THR A 186 -3.50 6.97 -9.80
CA THR A 186 -2.56 6.65 -8.71
C THR A 186 -1.34 7.57 -8.75
N MET A 187 -0.71 7.71 -9.92
CA MET A 187 0.49 8.53 -10.07
C MET A 187 0.18 10.03 -9.98
N GLU A 188 -0.95 10.47 -10.51
CA GLU A 188 -1.41 11.85 -10.37
C GLU A 188 -1.58 12.24 -8.90
N LEU A 189 -2.23 11.38 -8.09
CA LEU A 189 -2.38 11.59 -6.66
C LEU A 189 -1.04 11.59 -5.94
N ALA A 190 -0.13 10.67 -6.28
CA ALA A 190 1.20 10.60 -5.68
C ALA A 190 2.06 11.84 -5.97
N ILE A 191 1.92 12.44 -7.15
CA ILE A 191 2.65 13.66 -7.54
C ILE A 191 2.04 14.91 -6.88
N LYS A 192 0.72 14.92 -6.68
CA LYS A 192 0.01 16.04 -6.04
C LYS A 192 0.20 16.09 -4.52
N ALA A 193 0.51 14.96 -3.90
CA ALA A 193 0.76 14.87 -2.46
C ALA A 193 2.17 15.35 -2.10
#